data_baffd10f742c984cc94cf4beba59fdde
#
_entry.id   baffd10f742c984cc94cf4beba59fdde
#
_cell.length_a   1.000
_cell.length_b   1.000
_cell.length_c   1.000
_cell.angle_alpha   90.00
_cell.angle_beta   90.00
_cell.angle_gamma   90.00
#
_symmetry.space_group_name_H-M   'P 1'
#
loop_
_entity.id
_entity.type
_entity.pdbx_description
1 polymer ?
#
loop_
_entity_poly.entity_id
_entity_poly.type
_entity_poly.pdbx_seq_one_letter_code
_entity_poly.pdbx_strand_id
1 'polypeptide(L)'
;MIGSEEWVVLCAPDGSAAGTAPKETVHHRDTPLHLAFSCYLFDPAGRVLVTRRSHDKRTFPGVRTNSCCGHPSPGEGMGIAVRRRLRQELGIVPTKLDLILPTFRYRATAADGTVENELCPVYRARTTDAQVTVHPTEVHDAWWMPWADFAAHVDGTDPLSSWAAQQVEQLSSLGPDPFAWATGDLTLLPAAALP
;
A
#
# COMPACT_ATOMS: atom_id res chain seq x y z
N MET A 1 -9.98 -25.57 -4.92
CA MET A 1 -9.55 -24.97 -3.64
C MET A 1 -10.46 -23.77 -3.42
N ILE A 2 -11.22 -23.75 -2.36
CA ILE A 2 -12.11 -22.63 -2.00
C ILE A 2 -11.17 -21.51 -1.57
N GLY A 3 -11.07 -20.43 -2.39
CA GLY A 3 -10.32 -19.24 -2.00
C GLY A 3 -10.89 -18.74 -0.67
N SER A 4 -10.05 -18.52 0.33
CA SER A 4 -10.48 -17.93 1.59
C SER A 4 -11.06 -16.55 1.27
N GLU A 5 -12.32 -16.33 1.62
CA GLU A 5 -12.99 -15.04 1.48
C GLU A 5 -12.19 -13.99 2.26
N GLU A 6 -11.66 -12.99 1.56
CA GLU A 6 -10.92 -11.89 2.19
C GLU A 6 -11.90 -10.83 2.68
N TRP A 7 -11.70 -10.36 3.91
CA TRP A 7 -12.51 -9.33 4.55
C TRP A 7 -11.68 -8.08 4.81
N VAL A 8 -12.32 -6.92 4.76
CA VAL A 8 -11.73 -5.63 5.14
C VAL A 8 -12.39 -5.08 6.39
N VAL A 9 -11.67 -4.26 7.14
CA VAL A 9 -12.18 -3.57 8.32
C VAL A 9 -12.78 -2.23 7.88
N LEU A 10 -14.06 -2.04 8.10
CA LEU A 10 -14.74 -0.76 7.87
C LEU A 10 -14.40 0.22 8.99
N CYS A 11 -14.28 1.50 8.64
CA CYS A 11 -13.91 2.56 9.57
C CYS A 11 -14.98 3.65 9.64
N ALA A 12 -15.19 4.17 10.84
CA ALA A 12 -15.91 5.42 11.04
C ALA A 12 -14.99 6.63 10.70
N PRO A 13 -15.55 7.84 10.51
CA PRO A 13 -14.76 9.04 10.18
C PRO A 13 -13.67 9.39 11.21
N ASP A 14 -13.85 8.99 12.48
CA ASP A 14 -12.89 9.17 13.57
C ASP A 14 -11.78 8.12 13.60
N GLY A 15 -11.80 7.16 12.67
CA GLY A 15 -10.81 6.08 12.57
C GLY A 15 -11.10 4.87 13.44
N SER A 16 -12.22 4.82 14.16
CA SER A 16 -12.65 3.62 14.88
C SER A 16 -13.19 2.54 13.93
N ALA A 17 -13.13 1.27 14.37
CA ALA A 17 -13.72 0.16 13.60
C ALA A 17 -15.25 0.27 13.59
N ALA A 18 -15.86 0.13 12.40
CA ALA A 18 -17.30 0.24 12.18
C ALA A 18 -17.92 -1.04 11.60
N GLY A 19 -17.19 -2.14 11.62
CA GLY A 19 -17.61 -3.43 11.09
C GLY A 19 -16.64 -4.01 10.07
N THR A 20 -17.13 -4.94 9.27
CA THR A 20 -16.35 -5.62 8.23
C THR A 20 -17.16 -5.79 6.96
N ALA A 21 -16.50 -5.93 5.82
CA ALA A 21 -17.13 -6.24 4.54
C ALA A 21 -16.26 -7.20 3.72
N PRO A 22 -16.85 -8.03 2.84
CA PRO A 22 -16.08 -8.85 1.92
C PRO A 22 -15.27 -7.95 0.96
N LYS A 23 -13.98 -8.21 0.84
CA LYS A 23 -13.09 -7.45 -0.05
C LYS A 23 -13.56 -7.49 -1.50
N GLU A 24 -14.16 -8.59 -1.91
CA GLU A 24 -14.64 -8.78 -3.27
C GLU A 24 -15.72 -7.77 -3.67
N THR A 25 -16.54 -7.31 -2.72
CA THR A 25 -17.71 -6.46 -2.98
C THR A 25 -17.61 -5.06 -2.40
N VAL A 26 -16.62 -4.77 -1.55
CA VAL A 26 -16.50 -3.48 -0.85
C VAL A 26 -16.25 -2.30 -1.79
N HIS A 27 -15.54 -2.52 -2.91
CA HIS A 27 -15.19 -1.46 -3.84
C HIS A 27 -16.29 -1.26 -4.89
N HIS A 28 -16.97 -0.15 -4.82
CA HIS A 28 -18.03 0.29 -5.74
C HIS A 28 -18.08 1.82 -5.79
N ARG A 29 -19.12 2.45 -6.39
CA ARG A 29 -19.20 3.91 -6.53
C ARG A 29 -19.32 4.66 -5.19
N ASP A 30 -19.89 4.00 -4.18
CA ASP A 30 -20.07 4.53 -2.82
C ASP A 30 -19.28 3.70 -1.79
N THR A 31 -18.03 3.37 -2.13
CA THR A 31 -17.12 2.58 -1.27
C THR A 31 -17.03 3.20 0.13
N PRO A 32 -17.39 2.44 1.19
CA PRO A 32 -17.25 2.90 2.55
C PRO A 32 -15.80 3.10 2.94
N LEU A 33 -15.55 3.98 3.91
CA LEU A 33 -14.22 4.14 4.49
C LEU A 33 -13.77 2.83 5.11
N HIS A 34 -12.58 2.35 4.76
CA HIS A 34 -12.03 1.12 5.29
C HIS A 34 -10.53 1.18 5.50
N LEU A 35 -10.01 0.24 6.26
CA LEU A 35 -8.61 0.18 6.65
C LEU A 35 -7.78 -0.50 5.57
N ALA A 36 -6.67 0.14 5.20
CA ALA A 36 -5.69 -0.37 4.26
C ALA A 36 -4.27 0.00 4.72
N PHE A 37 -3.28 -0.33 3.92
CA PHE A 37 -1.91 0.15 4.05
C PHE A 37 -1.25 0.29 2.69
N SER A 38 -0.22 1.15 2.65
CA SER A 38 0.78 1.19 1.58
C SER A 38 2.16 0.88 2.12
N CYS A 39 2.99 0.23 1.31
CA CYS A 39 4.37 -0.08 1.66
C CYS A 39 5.32 0.27 0.54
N TYR A 40 6.44 0.92 0.91
CA TYR A 40 7.59 1.18 0.05
C TYR A 40 8.72 0.28 0.50
N LEU A 41 9.12 -0.67 -0.36
CA LEU A 41 10.18 -1.63 -0.09
C LEU A 41 11.49 -1.14 -0.72
N PHE A 42 12.55 -1.12 0.08
CA PHE A 42 13.88 -0.68 -0.34
C PHE A 42 14.89 -1.81 -0.25
N ASP A 43 15.77 -1.87 -1.25
CA ASP A 43 16.94 -2.74 -1.26
C ASP A 43 18.13 -2.09 -0.51
N PRO A 44 19.26 -2.82 -0.33
CA PRO A 44 20.44 -2.29 0.36
C PRO A 44 21.09 -1.07 -0.33
N ALA A 45 20.85 -0.89 -1.64
CA ALA A 45 21.34 0.25 -2.40
C ALA A 45 20.43 1.49 -2.32
N GLY A 46 19.33 1.42 -1.55
CA GLY A 46 18.37 2.52 -1.43
C GLY A 46 17.42 2.67 -2.61
N ARG A 47 17.35 1.66 -3.49
CA ARG A 47 16.37 1.65 -4.58
C ARG A 47 15.02 1.19 -4.06
N VAL A 48 13.95 1.85 -4.50
CA VAL A 48 12.58 1.44 -4.21
C VAL A 48 12.13 0.40 -5.24
N LEU A 49 11.38 -0.62 -4.77
CA LEU A 49 10.68 -1.54 -5.66
C LEU A 49 9.39 -0.87 -6.15
N VAL A 50 9.32 -0.64 -7.44
CA VAL A 50 8.12 -0.14 -8.13
C VAL A 50 7.35 -1.33 -8.68
N THR A 51 6.03 -1.28 -8.61
CA THR A 51 5.19 -2.33 -9.18
C THR A 51 4.21 -1.75 -10.20
N ARG A 52 3.79 -2.60 -11.13
CA ARG A 52 2.63 -2.40 -11.98
C ARG A 52 1.54 -3.39 -11.57
N ARG A 53 0.38 -2.87 -11.26
CA ARG A 53 -0.78 -3.69 -10.87
C ARG A 53 -1.14 -4.65 -12.01
N SER A 54 -1.57 -5.86 -11.66
CA SER A 54 -2.09 -6.79 -12.66
C SER A 54 -3.25 -6.17 -13.45
N HIS A 55 -3.36 -6.50 -14.72
CA HIS A 55 -4.49 -6.10 -15.55
C HIS A 55 -5.81 -6.80 -15.15
N ASP A 56 -5.72 -7.88 -14.34
CA ASP A 56 -6.87 -8.60 -13.80
C ASP A 56 -7.44 -7.95 -12.52
N LYS A 57 -6.80 -6.89 -12.00
CA LYS A 57 -7.30 -6.17 -10.80
C LYS A 57 -8.61 -5.44 -11.12
N ARG A 58 -9.58 -5.52 -10.20
CA ARG A 58 -10.86 -4.82 -10.33
C ARG A 58 -10.71 -3.30 -10.23
N THR A 59 -9.80 -2.83 -9.36
CA THR A 59 -9.52 -1.41 -9.17
C THR A 59 -8.17 -1.06 -9.75
N PHE A 60 -8.11 0.02 -10.54
CA PHE A 60 -6.88 0.56 -11.11
C PHE A 60 -5.98 -0.50 -11.79
N PRO A 61 -6.50 -1.32 -12.75
CA PRO A 61 -5.71 -2.32 -13.45
C PRO A 61 -4.57 -1.67 -14.27
N GLY A 62 -3.40 -2.31 -14.29
CA GLY A 62 -2.25 -1.88 -15.08
C GLY A 62 -1.55 -0.60 -14.61
N VAL A 63 -2.00 0.02 -13.53
CA VAL A 63 -1.42 1.28 -13.02
C VAL A 63 -0.09 1.03 -12.32
N ARG A 64 0.89 1.90 -12.59
CA ARG A 64 2.18 1.94 -11.89
C ARG A 64 1.98 2.50 -10.46
N THR A 65 2.61 1.88 -9.47
CA THR A 65 2.41 2.24 -8.07
C THR A 65 3.62 1.92 -7.20
N ASN A 66 3.51 2.16 -5.89
CA ASN A 66 4.45 1.76 -4.85
C ASN A 66 4.61 0.24 -4.78
N SER A 67 5.43 -0.26 -3.86
CA SER A 67 5.82 -1.67 -3.84
C SER A 67 4.67 -2.62 -3.53
N CYS A 68 3.82 -2.28 -2.56
CA CYS A 68 2.71 -3.14 -2.13
C CYS A 68 1.64 -2.32 -1.42
N CYS A 69 0.39 -2.65 -1.68
CA CYS A 69 -0.77 -2.16 -0.95
C CYS A 69 -1.65 -3.33 -0.54
N GLY A 70 -2.46 -3.15 0.49
CA GLY A 70 -3.39 -4.20 0.89
C GLY A 70 -4.23 -3.82 2.10
N HIS A 71 -5.02 -4.78 2.53
CA HIS A 71 -5.93 -4.63 3.66
C HIS A 71 -5.53 -5.61 4.76
N PRO A 72 -5.49 -5.18 6.03
CA PRO A 72 -5.43 -6.12 7.14
C PRO A 72 -6.75 -6.89 7.23
N SER A 73 -6.67 -8.16 7.56
CA SER A 73 -7.86 -8.94 7.92
C SER A 73 -8.39 -8.47 9.29
N PRO A 74 -9.68 -8.67 9.59
CA PRO A 74 -10.21 -8.38 10.91
C PRO A 74 -9.39 -9.04 12.02
N GLY A 75 -8.88 -8.24 12.98
CA GLY A 75 -8.01 -8.71 14.06
C GLY A 75 -6.55 -8.94 13.67
N GLU A 76 -6.17 -8.70 12.42
CA GLU A 76 -4.78 -8.81 11.99
C GLU A 76 -4.02 -7.51 12.27
N GLY A 77 -2.89 -7.59 12.98
CA GLY A 77 -2.04 -6.42 13.19
C GLY A 77 -1.43 -5.90 11.88
N MET A 78 -1.36 -4.57 11.73
CA MET A 78 -0.91 -3.91 10.49
C MET A 78 0.43 -4.43 9.98
N GLY A 79 1.44 -4.55 10.86
CA GLY A 79 2.76 -5.05 10.47
C GLY A 79 2.75 -6.51 9.97
N ILE A 80 1.84 -7.33 10.47
CA ILE A 80 1.62 -8.70 10.00
C ILE A 80 1.02 -8.68 8.61
N ALA A 81 -0.02 -7.86 8.39
CA ALA A 81 -0.66 -7.70 7.09
C ALA A 81 0.32 -7.23 6.00
N VAL A 82 1.15 -6.22 6.30
CA VAL A 82 2.19 -5.74 5.37
C VAL A 82 3.16 -6.85 4.99
N ARG A 83 3.70 -7.60 5.97
CA ARG A 83 4.63 -8.72 5.73
C ARG A 83 3.97 -9.84 4.93
N ARG A 84 2.72 -10.17 5.25
CA ARG A 84 1.93 -11.18 4.55
C ARG A 84 1.78 -10.82 3.07
N ARG A 85 1.38 -9.58 2.76
CA ARG A 85 1.16 -9.13 1.38
C ARG A 85 2.47 -9.04 0.60
N LEU A 86 3.55 -8.52 1.16
CA LEU A 86 4.88 -8.52 0.52
C LEU A 86 5.32 -9.93 0.14
N ARG A 87 5.09 -10.91 1.02
CA ARG A 87 5.41 -12.30 0.73
C ARG A 87 4.50 -12.89 -0.36
N GLN A 88 3.20 -12.61 -0.31
CA GLN A 88 2.22 -13.14 -1.26
C GLN A 88 2.39 -12.54 -2.66
N GLU A 89 2.57 -11.24 -2.77
CA GLU A 89 2.60 -10.53 -4.04
C GLU A 89 3.98 -10.54 -4.72
N LEU A 90 5.06 -10.52 -3.91
CA LEU A 90 6.43 -10.28 -4.37
C LEU A 90 7.43 -11.38 -3.95
N GLY A 91 7.00 -12.36 -3.15
CA GLY A 91 7.89 -13.41 -2.63
C GLY A 91 8.90 -12.91 -1.59
N ILE A 92 8.78 -11.69 -1.10
CA ILE A 92 9.78 -11.03 -0.24
C ILE A 92 9.34 -11.02 1.23
N VAL A 93 10.26 -11.40 2.12
CA VAL A 93 10.12 -11.22 3.57
C VAL A 93 11.04 -10.07 3.98
N PRO A 94 10.49 -8.91 4.40
CA PRO A 94 11.32 -7.78 4.77
C PRO A 94 12.08 -8.02 6.07
N THR A 95 13.33 -7.56 6.14
CA THR A 95 14.19 -7.63 7.33
C THR A 95 13.83 -6.56 8.35
N LYS A 96 13.32 -5.41 7.88
CA LYS A 96 12.86 -4.30 8.71
C LYS A 96 11.56 -3.74 8.17
N LEU A 97 10.68 -3.29 9.08
CA LEU A 97 9.42 -2.63 8.76
C LEU A 97 9.20 -1.48 9.73
N ASP A 98 9.09 -0.27 9.20
CA ASP A 98 8.89 0.95 9.96
C ASP A 98 7.59 1.64 9.49
N LEU A 99 6.77 2.11 10.43
CA LEU A 99 5.65 3.01 10.13
C LEU A 99 6.22 4.40 9.82
N ILE A 100 5.76 5.06 8.75
CA ILE A 100 6.25 6.38 8.35
C ILE A 100 5.15 7.43 8.38
N LEU A 101 4.00 7.18 7.71
CA LEU A 101 2.87 8.10 7.69
C LEU A 101 1.67 7.41 8.36
N PRO A 102 1.48 7.57 9.67
CA PRO A 102 0.43 6.86 10.42
C PRO A 102 -0.99 7.28 10.05
N THR A 103 -1.18 8.53 9.62
CA THR A 103 -2.49 9.14 9.41
C THR A 103 -2.84 9.35 7.94
N PHE A 104 -2.05 8.79 7.00
CA PHE A 104 -2.35 8.98 5.59
C PHE A 104 -3.72 8.40 5.25
N ARG A 105 -4.46 9.18 4.48
CA ARG A 105 -5.81 8.85 4.01
C ARG A 105 -5.96 9.33 2.58
N TYR A 106 -6.68 8.57 1.75
CA TYR A 106 -7.03 9.01 0.41
C TYR A 106 -8.40 8.52 -0.03
N ARG A 107 -8.90 9.17 -1.07
CA ARG A 107 -10.05 8.74 -1.85
C ARG A 107 -9.71 8.90 -3.33
N ALA A 108 -9.89 7.84 -4.11
CA ALA A 108 -9.61 7.82 -5.54
C ALA A 108 -10.76 7.19 -6.30
N THR A 109 -11.02 7.70 -7.50
CA THR A 109 -12.07 7.16 -8.38
C THR A 109 -11.42 6.62 -9.65
N ALA A 110 -11.62 5.35 -9.94
CA ALA A 110 -11.17 4.71 -11.16
C ALA A 110 -12.02 5.15 -12.37
N ALA A 111 -11.53 4.86 -13.57
CA ALA A 111 -12.19 5.29 -14.82
C ALA A 111 -13.61 4.71 -14.99
N ASP A 112 -13.91 3.57 -14.41
CA ASP A 112 -15.23 2.92 -14.41
C ASP A 112 -16.18 3.46 -13.31
N GLY A 113 -15.70 4.41 -12.50
CA GLY A 113 -16.43 5.02 -11.39
C GLY A 113 -16.29 4.27 -10.07
N THR A 114 -15.54 3.17 -10.01
CA THR A 114 -15.23 2.48 -8.75
C THR A 114 -14.35 3.36 -7.87
N VAL A 115 -14.68 3.43 -6.60
CA VAL A 115 -13.98 4.28 -5.61
C VAL A 115 -13.15 3.43 -4.67
N GLU A 116 -11.93 3.90 -4.37
CA GLU A 116 -11.17 3.54 -3.17
C GLU A 116 -11.28 4.67 -2.15
N ASN A 117 -11.52 4.34 -0.87
CA ASN A 117 -11.72 5.29 0.22
C ASN A 117 -11.13 4.69 1.50
N GLU A 118 -9.89 5.07 1.81
CA GLU A 118 -9.06 4.32 2.74
C GLU A 118 -8.39 5.19 3.81
N LEU A 119 -8.38 4.69 5.05
CA LEU A 119 -7.37 5.01 6.04
C LEU A 119 -6.18 4.09 5.76
N CYS A 120 -5.08 4.66 5.29
CA CYS A 120 -4.01 3.91 4.63
C CYS A 120 -2.62 4.24 5.19
N PRO A 121 -2.29 3.89 6.45
CA PRO A 121 -0.96 4.09 6.99
C PRO A 121 0.14 3.61 6.05
N VAL A 122 1.22 4.39 5.93
CA VAL A 122 2.33 4.13 5.00
C VAL A 122 3.52 3.58 5.73
N TYR A 123 4.05 2.48 5.22
CA TYR A 123 5.20 1.76 5.77
C TYR A 123 6.40 1.83 4.85
N ARG A 124 7.59 1.87 5.46
CA ARG A 124 8.87 1.61 4.82
C ARG A 124 9.32 0.22 5.20
N ALA A 125 9.58 -0.63 4.22
CA ALA A 125 10.19 -1.94 4.41
C ALA A 125 11.60 -1.96 3.83
N ARG A 126 12.48 -2.81 4.39
CA ARG A 126 13.82 -3.07 3.87
C ARG A 126 13.99 -4.56 3.62
N THR A 127 14.74 -4.91 2.58
CA THR A 127 15.13 -6.28 2.29
C THR A 127 16.63 -6.35 2.03
N THR A 128 17.23 -7.51 2.30
CA THR A 128 18.60 -7.85 1.86
C THR A 128 18.59 -8.67 0.58
N ASP A 129 17.43 -9.17 0.16
CA ASP A 129 17.24 -9.93 -1.07
C ASP A 129 16.54 -9.07 -2.11
N ALA A 130 17.22 -8.81 -3.23
CA ALA A 130 16.67 -8.06 -4.35
C ALA A 130 15.91 -8.94 -5.36
N GLN A 131 15.85 -10.26 -5.14
CA GLN A 131 15.11 -11.17 -5.99
C GLN A 131 13.61 -11.04 -5.73
N VAL A 132 12.83 -10.76 -6.78
CA VAL A 132 11.39 -10.59 -6.73
C VAL A 132 10.71 -11.74 -7.48
N THR A 133 9.70 -12.31 -6.85
CA THR A 133 8.83 -13.32 -7.48
C THR A 133 7.40 -12.80 -7.45
N VAL A 134 6.95 -12.19 -8.53
CA VAL A 134 5.62 -11.59 -8.60
C VAL A 134 4.51 -12.65 -8.66
N HIS A 135 3.41 -12.39 -7.96
CA HIS A 135 2.17 -13.15 -8.13
C HIS A 135 1.38 -12.54 -9.30
N PRO A 136 1.16 -13.25 -10.42
CA PRO A 136 0.69 -12.65 -11.66
C PRO A 136 -0.71 -12.04 -11.61
N THR A 137 -1.59 -12.54 -10.72
CA THR A 137 -2.94 -11.95 -10.53
C THR A 137 -2.92 -10.66 -9.71
N GLU A 138 -1.81 -10.37 -9.02
CA GLU A 138 -1.65 -9.18 -8.19
C GLU A 138 -0.75 -8.13 -8.87
N VAL A 139 0.38 -8.58 -9.41
CA VAL A 139 1.44 -7.74 -9.97
C VAL A 139 1.78 -8.20 -11.38
N HIS A 140 1.69 -7.28 -12.34
CA HIS A 140 2.06 -7.53 -13.75
C HIS A 140 3.57 -7.46 -13.92
N ASP A 141 4.21 -6.45 -13.31
CA ASP A 141 5.65 -6.20 -13.41
C ASP A 141 6.19 -5.53 -12.15
N ALA A 142 7.47 -5.74 -11.86
CA ALA A 142 8.16 -5.14 -10.72
C ALA A 142 9.62 -4.86 -11.05
N TRP A 143 10.12 -3.67 -10.69
CA TRP A 143 11.51 -3.27 -10.93
C TRP A 143 12.04 -2.33 -9.86
N TRP A 144 13.36 -2.38 -9.64
CA TRP A 144 14.05 -1.50 -8.74
C TRP A 144 14.46 -0.20 -9.43
N MET A 145 14.25 0.94 -8.78
CA MET A 145 14.73 2.24 -9.26
C MET A 145 15.16 3.14 -8.10
N PRO A 146 16.08 4.11 -8.34
CA PRO A 146 16.43 5.10 -7.32
C PRO A 146 15.19 5.84 -6.80
N TRP A 147 15.13 6.10 -5.47
CA TRP A 147 14.02 6.85 -4.88
C TRP A 147 13.82 8.22 -5.54
N ALA A 148 14.92 8.93 -5.82
CA ALA A 148 14.87 10.24 -6.47
C ALA A 148 14.18 10.18 -7.84
N ASP A 149 14.45 9.14 -8.63
CA ASP A 149 13.84 8.95 -9.95
C ASP A 149 12.36 8.59 -9.82
N PHE A 150 12.01 7.75 -8.83
CA PHE A 150 10.61 7.42 -8.55
C PHE A 150 9.82 8.68 -8.15
N ALA A 151 10.38 9.50 -7.27
CA ALA A 151 9.75 10.72 -6.79
C ALA A 151 9.66 11.83 -7.86
N ALA A 152 10.61 11.87 -8.81
CA ALA A 152 10.59 12.84 -9.92
C ALA A 152 9.59 12.48 -11.03
N HIS A 153 9.20 11.21 -11.15
CA HIS A 153 8.34 10.73 -12.24
C HIS A 153 6.92 10.37 -11.74
N VAL A 154 6.33 11.25 -10.94
CA VAL A 154 4.96 11.09 -10.44
C VAL A 154 3.94 11.22 -11.59
N ASP A 155 4.17 12.21 -12.45
CA ASP A 155 3.34 12.52 -13.61
C ASP A 155 3.98 12.04 -14.93
N GLY A 156 3.30 12.22 -16.03
CA GLY A 156 3.82 11.93 -17.37
C GLY A 156 2.97 10.92 -18.14
N THR A 157 3.59 10.23 -19.09
CA THR A 157 2.89 9.26 -19.97
C THR A 157 2.53 7.95 -19.28
N ASP A 158 3.16 7.66 -18.14
CA ASP A 158 2.90 6.50 -17.28
C ASP A 158 2.84 6.95 -15.82
N PRO A 159 1.76 7.66 -15.42
CA PRO A 159 1.68 8.29 -14.11
C PRO A 159 1.59 7.26 -12.98
N LEU A 160 2.00 7.66 -11.78
CA LEU A 160 1.75 6.88 -10.58
C LEU A 160 0.25 6.83 -10.26
N SER A 161 -0.14 5.81 -9.52
CA SER A 161 -1.45 5.79 -8.87
C SER A 161 -1.65 7.06 -8.04
N SER A 162 -2.88 7.54 -7.95
CA SER A 162 -3.19 8.80 -7.24
C SER A 162 -2.79 8.76 -5.77
N TRP A 163 -2.90 7.60 -5.09
CA TRP A 163 -2.44 7.45 -3.71
C TRP A 163 -0.93 7.50 -3.60
N ALA A 164 -0.20 6.83 -4.52
CA ALA A 164 1.27 6.87 -4.49
C ALA A 164 1.80 8.28 -4.79
N ALA A 165 1.18 9.03 -5.70
CA ALA A 165 1.53 10.42 -5.97
C ALA A 165 1.39 11.30 -4.72
N GLN A 166 0.26 11.22 -4.01
CA GLN A 166 0.04 11.95 -2.76
C GLN A 166 1.00 11.52 -1.65
N GLN A 167 1.32 10.21 -1.58
CA GLN A 167 2.30 9.69 -0.62
C GLN A 167 3.71 10.18 -0.92
N VAL A 168 4.12 10.20 -2.19
CA VAL A 168 5.43 10.71 -2.61
C VAL A 168 5.62 12.17 -2.20
N GLU A 169 4.60 13.01 -2.35
CA GLU A 169 4.63 14.40 -1.89
C GLU A 169 4.95 14.48 -0.39
N GLN A 170 4.23 13.72 0.45
CA GLN A 170 4.47 13.70 1.90
C GLN A 170 5.81 13.07 2.27
N LEU A 171 6.18 11.94 1.65
CA LEU A 171 7.44 11.25 1.92
C LEU A 171 8.64 12.10 1.52
N SER A 172 8.57 12.82 0.39
CA SER A 172 9.64 13.71 -0.07
C SER A 172 9.88 14.88 0.88
N SER A 173 8.85 15.34 1.60
CA SER A 173 8.99 16.38 2.61
C SER A 173 9.79 15.92 3.84
N LEU A 174 9.94 14.61 4.06
CA LEU A 174 10.76 14.04 5.13
C LEU A 174 12.26 14.02 4.81
N GLY A 175 12.62 14.34 3.59
CA GLY A 175 14.01 14.41 3.11
C GLY A 175 14.33 13.42 1.99
N PRO A 176 15.48 13.60 1.32
CA PRO A 176 15.83 12.86 0.11
C PRO A 176 16.28 11.41 0.36
N ASP A 177 16.71 11.10 1.59
CA ASP A 177 17.17 9.76 1.95
C ASP A 177 16.05 8.98 2.66
N PRO A 178 15.45 7.96 2.01
CA PRO A 178 14.42 7.13 2.63
C PRO A 178 14.86 6.45 3.93
N PHE A 179 16.15 6.23 4.12
CA PHE A 179 16.66 5.57 5.33
C PHE A 179 16.78 6.52 6.53
N ALA A 180 16.81 7.82 6.27
CA ALA A 180 16.82 8.86 7.29
C ALA A 180 15.42 9.32 7.72
N TRP A 181 14.34 8.91 7.04
CA TRP A 181 12.99 9.30 7.46
C TRP A 181 12.69 8.84 8.88
N ALA A 182 12.18 9.76 9.68
CA ALA A 182 11.73 9.45 11.03
C ALA A 182 10.58 8.43 10.99
N THR A 183 10.56 7.55 11.98
CA THR A 183 9.42 6.65 12.20
C THR A 183 8.23 7.44 12.72
N GLY A 184 7.05 7.13 12.24
CA GLY A 184 5.79 7.69 12.72
C GLY A 184 5.44 7.19 14.12
N ASP A 185 4.68 7.99 14.84
CA ASP A 185 4.16 7.63 16.16
C ASP A 185 3.02 6.62 16.00
N LEU A 186 3.16 5.45 16.61
CA LEU A 186 2.15 4.37 16.60
C LEU A 186 0.83 4.80 17.24
N THR A 187 0.86 5.76 18.17
CA THR A 187 -0.36 6.28 18.82
C THR A 187 -1.26 7.09 17.88
N LEU A 188 -0.71 7.50 16.73
CA LEU A 188 -1.44 8.22 15.68
C LEU A 188 -2.11 7.28 14.65
N LEU A 189 -1.91 5.97 14.78
CA LEU A 189 -2.64 5.02 13.93
C LEU A 189 -4.15 5.16 14.16
N PRO A 190 -4.98 4.96 13.12
CA PRO A 190 -6.42 4.82 13.31
C PRO A 190 -6.74 3.77 14.37
N ALA A 191 -7.72 4.01 15.22
CA ALA A 191 -8.10 3.04 16.26
C ALA A 191 -8.44 1.66 15.69
N ALA A 192 -9.00 1.61 14.47
CA ALA A 192 -9.26 0.37 13.73
C ALA A 192 -7.99 -0.42 13.35
N ALA A 193 -6.81 0.21 13.36
CA ALA A 193 -5.51 -0.40 13.05
C ALA A 193 -4.80 -1.01 14.29
N LEU A 194 -5.33 -0.74 15.47
CA LEU A 194 -4.82 -1.28 16.72
C LEU A 194 -5.47 -2.65 16.97
N PRO A 195 -4.69 -3.66 17.42
CA PRO A 195 -5.20 -4.99 17.69
C PRO A 195 -6.16 -5.03 18.88
#